data_d19149c1142ab50dbbe6c92f1dffcb39
#
_entry.id   d19149c1142ab50dbbe6c92f1dffcb39
#
_cell.length_a   1.000
_cell.length_b   1.000
_cell.length_c   1.000
_cell.angle_alpha   90.00
_cell.angle_beta   90.00
_cell.angle_gamma   90.00
#
_symmetry.space_group_name_H-M   'P 1'
#
loop_
_entity.id
_entity.type
_entity.pdbx_description
1 polymer ?
#
loop_
_entity_poly.entity_id
_entity_poly.type
_entity_poly.pdbx_seq_one_letter_code
_entity_poly.pdbx_strand_id
1 'polypeptide(L)'
;MPSAVPQPVAAKLTRAAIFLAVTIKPDPEYDAVVRSLCADVAALVRAVGFRDLEGRLSCVMGIGSDAWDRLFGAPRPQGLHPFREINGVHHAVATPGDLLFHIRAVPMDLCFELATQIMSRLGDAVATSDEVHGFKYFDERDLLGFVDGTENPQDQAALEATIVGDEDAAFAGGSYVIVQKYLHDMKKWNELPVEMQEKIIGRTKLSDIELDDAVKPSYAHNALTTIVENGEELDIVRDNMPFGSVSKGEFGTYFIGYAKSPHRIEQMLENMFVGKPPGNYDRLLDFSRAVTGTLYFVPSATFLEDVTSEAPAAAPAEPSPDDAGADETSAPGIPPSDGSLGIGSLKGDAGHE
;
A
#
# COMPACT_ATOMS: atom_id res chain seq x y z
N MET A 1 12.71 14.24 -18.98
CA MET A 1 12.93 12.91 -18.38
C MET A 1 12.04 11.92 -19.11
N PRO A 2 12.43 10.64 -19.33
CA PRO A 2 11.49 9.66 -19.84
C PRO A 2 10.29 9.63 -18.87
N SER A 3 9.07 9.47 -19.40
CA SER A 3 7.87 9.37 -18.58
C SER A 3 7.98 8.14 -17.67
N ALA A 4 7.67 8.28 -16.38
CA ALA A 4 7.64 7.16 -15.46
C ALA A 4 6.64 6.10 -15.94
N VAL A 5 7.07 4.84 -15.98
CA VAL A 5 6.23 3.71 -16.40
C VAL A 5 5.53 3.16 -15.16
N PRO A 6 4.18 3.19 -15.08
CA PRO A 6 3.47 2.60 -13.96
C PRO A 6 3.64 1.08 -13.87
N GLN A 7 3.54 0.53 -12.66
CA GLN A 7 3.27 -0.89 -12.50
C GLN A 7 1.85 -1.23 -13.00
N PRO A 8 1.52 -2.49 -13.32
CA PRO A 8 0.26 -2.87 -13.95
C PRO A 8 -0.94 -2.87 -12.98
N VAL A 9 -1.17 -1.76 -12.24
CA VAL A 9 -2.25 -1.62 -11.23
C VAL A 9 -3.64 -1.71 -11.87
N ALA A 10 -3.81 -1.15 -13.08
CA ALA A 10 -5.04 -1.18 -13.85
C ALA A 10 -5.11 -2.34 -14.87
N ALA A 11 -4.32 -3.40 -14.67
CA ALA A 11 -4.40 -4.56 -15.56
C ALA A 11 -5.77 -5.25 -15.45
N LYS A 12 -6.21 -5.86 -16.56
CA LYS A 12 -7.48 -6.61 -16.60
C LYS A 12 -7.50 -7.73 -15.57
N LEU A 13 -8.64 -7.92 -14.93
CA LEU A 13 -8.90 -8.99 -13.97
C LEU A 13 -8.52 -10.36 -14.55
N THR A 14 -7.99 -11.22 -13.71
CA THR A 14 -7.56 -12.57 -14.04
C THR A 14 -8.38 -13.62 -13.29
N ARG A 15 -8.08 -14.90 -13.47
CA ARG A 15 -8.83 -15.99 -12.82
C ARG A 15 -8.24 -16.40 -11.46
N ALA A 16 -6.98 -16.04 -11.23
CA ALA A 16 -6.24 -16.38 -10.03
C ALA A 16 -5.39 -15.19 -9.58
N ALA A 17 -5.24 -15.05 -8.27
CA ALA A 17 -4.26 -14.14 -7.67
C ALA A 17 -3.65 -14.76 -6.40
N ILE A 18 -2.42 -14.33 -6.09
CA ILE A 18 -1.83 -14.48 -4.76
C ILE A 18 -1.61 -13.08 -4.22
N PHE A 19 -2.19 -12.83 -3.04
CA PHE A 19 -1.94 -11.65 -2.23
C PHE A 19 -0.96 -12.06 -1.14
N LEU A 20 0.28 -11.58 -1.23
CA LEU A 20 1.34 -11.93 -0.31
C LEU A 20 1.84 -10.67 0.40
N ALA A 21 1.61 -10.58 1.69
CA ALA A 21 2.12 -9.52 2.56
C ALA A 21 3.23 -10.07 3.45
N VAL A 22 4.36 -9.35 3.51
CA VAL A 22 5.50 -9.74 4.33
C VAL A 22 6.03 -8.56 5.13
N THR A 23 6.69 -8.86 6.26
CA THR A 23 7.46 -7.90 7.05
C THR A 23 8.95 -8.16 6.90
N ILE A 24 9.75 -7.10 6.83
CA ILE A 24 11.21 -7.17 6.72
C ILE A 24 11.78 -7.27 8.13
N LYS A 25 12.59 -8.29 8.39
CA LYS A 25 13.26 -8.44 9.69
C LYS A 25 14.24 -7.28 9.95
N PRO A 26 14.50 -6.92 11.21
CA PRO A 26 15.29 -5.75 11.57
C PRO A 26 16.80 -5.97 11.43
N ASP A 27 17.30 -6.07 10.18
CA ASP A 27 18.73 -6.18 9.88
C ASP A 27 19.03 -5.35 8.61
N PRO A 28 20.04 -4.45 8.62
CA PRO A 28 20.41 -3.66 7.45
C PRO A 28 20.82 -4.49 6.22
N GLU A 29 21.35 -5.71 6.41
CA GLU A 29 21.65 -6.61 5.30
C GLU A 29 20.38 -7.05 4.57
N TYR A 30 19.29 -7.20 5.27
CA TYR A 30 17.99 -7.56 4.71
C TYR A 30 17.37 -6.44 3.87
N ASP A 31 17.62 -5.18 4.21
CA ASP A 31 17.20 -4.05 3.38
C ASP A 31 17.89 -4.07 2.01
N ALA A 32 19.16 -4.45 1.95
CA ALA A 32 19.88 -4.63 0.69
C ALA A 32 19.29 -5.77 -0.17
N VAL A 33 18.89 -6.90 0.47
CA VAL A 33 18.21 -8.00 -0.22
C VAL A 33 16.91 -7.53 -0.84
N VAL A 34 16.10 -6.75 -0.10
CA VAL A 34 14.82 -6.22 -0.59
C VAL A 34 15.04 -5.22 -1.72
N ARG A 35 16.00 -4.29 -1.60
CA ARG A 35 16.34 -3.36 -2.69
C ARG A 35 16.78 -4.09 -3.96
N SER A 36 17.58 -5.15 -3.84
CA SER A 36 17.95 -5.98 -4.97
C SER A 36 16.73 -6.64 -5.63
N LEU A 37 15.77 -7.13 -4.83
CA LEU A 37 14.53 -7.69 -5.36
C LEU A 37 13.71 -6.62 -6.09
N CYS A 38 13.63 -5.37 -5.59
CA CYS A 38 12.91 -4.28 -6.27
C CYS A 38 13.36 -4.16 -7.74
N ALA A 39 14.66 -4.14 -7.98
CA ALA A 39 15.21 -4.07 -9.33
C ALA A 39 14.91 -5.32 -10.18
N ASP A 40 14.76 -6.48 -9.56
CA ASP A 40 14.61 -7.77 -10.24
C ASP A 40 13.16 -8.18 -10.52
N VAL A 41 12.15 -7.59 -9.85
CA VAL A 41 10.74 -8.01 -9.95
C VAL A 41 10.25 -8.11 -11.39
N ALA A 42 10.51 -7.09 -12.21
CA ALA A 42 10.09 -7.07 -13.60
C ALA A 42 10.75 -8.21 -14.42
N ALA A 43 12.02 -8.54 -14.12
CA ALA A 43 12.74 -9.63 -14.76
C ALA A 43 12.18 -11.00 -14.34
N LEU A 44 11.81 -11.18 -13.07
CA LEU A 44 11.18 -12.39 -12.56
C LEU A 44 9.81 -12.62 -13.23
N VAL A 45 8.98 -11.59 -13.32
CA VAL A 45 7.68 -11.66 -14.02
C VAL A 45 7.88 -12.13 -15.47
N ARG A 46 8.84 -11.54 -16.19
CA ARG A 46 9.15 -11.94 -17.57
C ARG A 46 9.66 -13.39 -17.65
N ALA A 47 10.53 -13.79 -16.74
CA ALA A 47 11.13 -15.13 -16.73
C ALA A 47 10.14 -16.23 -16.45
N VAL A 48 9.16 -16.00 -15.55
CA VAL A 48 8.08 -16.95 -15.27
C VAL A 48 7.02 -16.90 -16.36
N GLY A 49 6.57 -15.72 -16.75
CA GLY A 49 5.49 -15.51 -17.72
C GLY A 49 5.85 -15.95 -19.14
N PHE A 50 7.15 -16.06 -19.46
CA PHE A 50 7.62 -16.57 -20.77
C PHE A 50 7.09 -17.98 -21.09
N ARG A 51 6.80 -18.78 -20.09
CA ARG A 51 6.31 -20.16 -20.26
C ARG A 51 4.86 -20.22 -20.82
N ASP A 52 4.05 -19.22 -20.51
CA ASP A 52 2.66 -19.12 -20.95
C ASP A 52 2.28 -17.63 -21.11
N LEU A 53 2.41 -17.11 -22.31
CA LEU A 53 2.10 -15.71 -22.61
C LEU A 53 0.59 -15.42 -22.53
N GLU A 54 -0.26 -16.42 -22.77
CA GLU A 54 -1.72 -16.29 -22.64
C GLU A 54 -2.15 -16.27 -21.16
N GLY A 55 -1.30 -16.76 -20.27
CA GLY A 55 -1.50 -16.74 -18.83
C GLY A 55 -1.54 -15.34 -18.22
N ARG A 56 -1.10 -14.30 -18.93
CA ARG A 56 -1.17 -12.88 -18.55
C ARG A 56 -0.62 -12.62 -17.14
N LEU A 57 0.52 -13.27 -16.80
CA LEU A 57 1.16 -13.07 -15.50
C LEU A 57 1.53 -11.61 -15.28
N SER A 58 1.14 -11.05 -14.16
CA SER A 58 1.54 -9.72 -13.71
C SER A 58 1.77 -9.71 -12.19
N CYS A 59 2.59 -8.78 -11.74
CA CYS A 59 2.85 -8.55 -10.32
C CYS A 59 2.87 -7.05 -10.06
N VAL A 60 2.22 -6.64 -8.98
CA VAL A 60 2.32 -5.30 -8.42
C VAL A 60 3.02 -5.42 -7.07
N MET A 61 4.10 -4.67 -6.88
CA MET A 61 4.82 -4.57 -5.61
C MET A 61 4.47 -3.25 -4.93
N GLY A 62 3.90 -3.33 -3.72
CA GLY A 62 3.64 -2.21 -2.85
C GLY A 62 4.60 -2.18 -1.66
N ILE A 63 4.90 -0.99 -1.15
CA ILE A 63 5.84 -0.76 -0.05
C ILE A 63 5.14 0.03 1.04
N GLY A 64 5.15 -0.50 2.27
CA GLY A 64 4.56 0.11 3.45
C GLY A 64 5.38 1.31 3.95
N SER A 65 4.77 2.12 4.79
CA SER A 65 5.35 3.39 5.24
C SER A 65 6.69 3.22 5.98
N ASP A 66 6.76 2.27 6.90
CA ASP A 66 7.96 2.05 7.71
C ASP A 66 9.09 1.43 6.87
N ALA A 67 8.73 0.54 5.95
CA ALA A 67 9.67 -0.05 4.99
C ALA A 67 10.19 1.00 3.99
N TRP A 68 9.36 1.96 3.58
CA TRP A 68 9.79 3.03 2.69
C TRP A 68 10.97 3.81 3.28
N ASP A 69 10.82 4.25 4.53
CA ASP A 69 11.87 5.03 5.19
C ASP A 69 13.18 4.24 5.36
N ARG A 70 13.11 2.94 5.64
CA ARG A 70 14.27 2.05 5.73
C ARG A 70 14.95 1.81 4.39
N LEU A 71 14.16 1.60 3.34
CA LEU A 71 14.67 1.19 2.03
C LEU A 71 15.17 2.38 1.21
N PHE A 72 14.48 3.52 1.26
CA PHE A 72 14.69 4.63 0.34
C PHE A 72 14.95 5.97 1.03
N GLY A 73 14.58 6.12 2.30
CA GLY A 73 14.71 7.39 3.02
C GLY A 73 13.80 8.48 2.46
N ALA A 74 14.28 9.72 2.48
CA ALA A 74 13.56 10.87 1.93
C ALA A 74 13.97 11.10 0.45
N PRO A 75 13.03 11.60 -0.40
CA PRO A 75 11.67 11.97 -0.09
C PRO A 75 10.72 10.75 0.04
N ARG A 76 9.58 10.99 0.68
CA ARG A 76 8.52 10.02 0.91
C ARG A 76 7.25 10.43 0.15
N PRO A 77 6.46 9.49 -0.43
CA PRO A 77 5.18 9.80 -1.03
C PRO A 77 4.25 10.51 -0.04
N GLN A 78 3.65 11.62 -0.43
CA GLN A 78 2.91 12.52 0.49
C GLN A 78 1.76 11.84 1.23
N GLY A 79 1.06 10.92 0.56
CA GLY A 79 -0.07 10.17 1.14
C GLY A 79 0.34 8.87 1.85
N LEU A 80 1.63 8.51 1.90
CA LEU A 80 2.07 7.25 2.51
C LEU A 80 2.21 7.39 4.03
N HIS A 81 1.39 6.66 4.77
CA HIS A 81 1.40 6.58 6.23
C HIS A 81 0.95 5.18 6.68
N PRO A 82 1.12 4.78 7.96
CA PRO A 82 0.54 3.55 8.47
C PRO A 82 -0.99 3.53 8.29
N PHE A 83 -1.56 2.36 7.97
CA PHE A 83 -3.02 2.24 7.90
C PHE A 83 -3.64 2.69 9.23
N ARG A 84 -4.67 3.54 9.14
CA ARG A 84 -5.37 4.06 10.31
C ARG A 84 -6.52 3.14 10.65
N GLU A 85 -6.51 2.61 11.87
CA GLU A 85 -7.65 1.84 12.38
C GLU A 85 -8.91 2.70 12.42
N ILE A 86 -10.03 2.10 12.02
CA ILE A 86 -11.33 2.76 12.07
C ILE A 86 -12.18 2.04 13.11
N ASN A 87 -12.56 2.79 14.14
CA ASN A 87 -13.35 2.30 15.26
C ASN A 87 -14.79 2.84 15.15
N GLY A 88 -15.68 2.07 14.50
CA GLY A 88 -17.10 2.31 14.41
C GLY A 88 -17.89 1.25 15.21
N VAL A 89 -19.06 0.85 14.70
CA VAL A 89 -19.80 -0.31 15.22
C VAL A 89 -19.00 -1.59 14.97
N HIS A 90 -18.32 -1.65 13.84
CA HIS A 90 -17.34 -2.66 13.50
C HIS A 90 -15.94 -2.03 13.45
N HIS A 91 -14.90 -2.86 13.51
CA HIS A 91 -13.51 -2.41 13.60
C HIS A 91 -12.75 -2.79 12.34
N ALA A 92 -12.17 -1.80 11.66
CA ALA A 92 -11.16 -2.00 10.64
C ALA A 92 -9.78 -1.99 11.30
N VAL A 93 -9.20 -3.17 11.48
CA VAL A 93 -7.90 -3.35 12.15
C VAL A 93 -6.74 -2.90 11.27
N ALA A 94 -5.65 -2.41 11.86
CA ALA A 94 -4.36 -2.27 11.21
C ALA A 94 -3.52 -3.52 11.45
N THR A 95 -2.82 -3.98 10.42
CA THR A 95 -1.91 -5.13 10.52
C THR A 95 -0.55 -4.80 9.92
N PRO A 96 0.53 -5.42 10.43
CA PRO A 96 1.87 -5.21 9.90
C PRO A 96 1.99 -5.67 8.44
N GLY A 97 2.69 -4.89 7.63
CA GLY A 97 3.01 -5.23 6.25
C GLY A 97 4.01 -4.24 5.68
N ASP A 98 5.21 -4.71 5.37
CA ASP A 98 6.28 -3.90 4.78
C ASP A 98 6.26 -3.97 3.27
N LEU A 99 6.00 -5.16 2.71
CA LEU A 99 5.89 -5.38 1.28
C LEU A 99 4.59 -6.11 0.97
N LEU A 100 3.95 -5.69 -0.12
CA LEU A 100 2.82 -6.37 -0.74
C LEU A 100 3.23 -6.86 -2.12
N PHE A 101 2.94 -8.11 -2.43
CA PHE A 101 2.99 -8.63 -3.79
C PHE A 101 1.59 -9.07 -4.18
N HIS A 102 0.98 -8.34 -5.13
CA HIS A 102 -0.27 -8.73 -5.78
C HIS A 102 0.07 -9.40 -7.09
N ILE A 103 0.08 -10.70 -7.12
CA ILE A 103 0.46 -11.56 -8.25
C ILE A 103 -0.80 -12.08 -8.91
N ARG A 104 -0.96 -11.86 -10.20
CA ARG A 104 -2.16 -12.22 -10.95
C ARG A 104 -1.85 -12.99 -12.22
N ALA A 105 -2.64 -14.01 -12.52
CA ALA A 105 -2.56 -14.75 -13.79
C ALA A 105 -3.89 -15.42 -14.13
N VAL A 106 -4.04 -15.89 -15.36
CA VAL A 106 -5.17 -16.76 -15.72
C VAL A 106 -5.05 -18.10 -14.98
N PRO A 107 -3.92 -18.82 -15.03
CA PRO A 107 -3.73 -20.03 -14.23
C PRO A 107 -2.97 -19.75 -12.93
N MET A 108 -3.34 -20.45 -11.85
CA MET A 108 -2.76 -20.29 -10.51
C MET A 108 -1.28 -20.71 -10.44
N ASP A 109 -0.85 -21.65 -11.26
CA ASP A 109 0.53 -22.15 -11.27
C ASP A 109 1.57 -21.08 -11.58
N LEU A 110 1.25 -20.13 -12.49
CA LEU A 110 2.10 -18.98 -12.77
C LEU A 110 2.21 -18.05 -11.53
N CYS A 111 1.09 -17.83 -10.83
CA CYS A 111 1.13 -17.05 -9.59
C CYS A 111 1.99 -17.73 -8.53
N PHE A 112 1.81 -19.04 -8.37
CA PHE A 112 2.53 -19.84 -7.39
C PHE A 112 4.04 -19.89 -7.68
N GLU A 113 4.42 -20.09 -8.95
CA GLU A 113 5.83 -20.11 -9.34
C GLU A 113 6.48 -18.74 -9.10
N LEU A 114 5.83 -17.63 -9.47
CA LEU A 114 6.38 -16.30 -9.24
C LEU A 114 6.51 -16.01 -7.75
N ALA A 115 5.49 -16.31 -6.94
CA ALA A 115 5.55 -16.16 -5.49
C ALA A 115 6.72 -16.98 -4.89
N THR A 116 6.91 -18.23 -5.35
CA THR A 116 8.01 -19.08 -4.91
C THR A 116 9.37 -18.44 -5.24
N GLN A 117 9.54 -17.88 -6.43
CA GLN A 117 10.80 -17.23 -6.82
C GLN A 117 11.05 -15.95 -6.02
N ILE A 118 10.02 -15.14 -5.78
CA ILE A 118 10.09 -13.93 -4.94
C ILE A 118 10.53 -14.32 -3.52
N MET A 119 9.85 -15.29 -2.90
CA MET A 119 10.16 -15.72 -1.53
C MET A 119 11.55 -16.38 -1.43
N SER A 120 11.98 -17.10 -2.46
CA SER A 120 13.35 -17.64 -2.54
C SER A 120 14.42 -16.53 -2.58
N ARG A 121 14.16 -15.42 -3.27
CA ARG A 121 15.07 -14.26 -3.32
C ARG A 121 15.11 -13.51 -1.99
N LEU A 122 13.98 -13.36 -1.33
CA LEU A 122 13.89 -12.72 -0.01
C LEU A 122 14.49 -13.60 1.10
N GLY A 123 14.37 -14.93 0.98
CA GLY A 123 14.93 -15.89 1.94
C GLY A 123 14.58 -15.56 3.38
N ASP A 124 15.60 -15.49 4.22
CA ASP A 124 15.44 -15.20 5.66
C ASP A 124 15.20 -13.72 5.98
N ALA A 125 15.26 -12.84 4.99
CA ALA A 125 15.09 -11.40 5.19
C ALA A 125 13.68 -10.99 5.63
N VAL A 126 12.68 -11.84 5.39
CA VAL A 126 11.28 -11.52 5.66
C VAL A 126 10.59 -12.59 6.51
N ALA A 127 9.43 -12.17 7.04
CA ALA A 127 8.43 -13.06 7.63
C ALA A 127 7.09 -12.81 6.94
N THR A 128 6.35 -13.87 6.59
CA THR A 128 5.01 -13.74 6.00
C THR A 128 4.02 -13.24 7.04
N SER A 129 3.35 -12.13 6.74
CA SER A 129 2.27 -11.58 7.57
C SER A 129 0.92 -12.17 7.17
N ASP A 130 0.66 -12.26 5.86
CA ASP A 130 -0.54 -12.88 5.29
C ASP A 130 -0.25 -13.40 3.89
N GLU A 131 -0.86 -14.53 3.54
CA GLU A 131 -0.83 -15.10 2.20
C GLU A 131 -2.23 -15.62 1.87
N VAL A 132 -2.82 -15.10 0.79
CA VAL A 132 -4.15 -15.47 0.34
C VAL A 132 -4.13 -15.84 -1.14
N HIS A 133 -4.66 -17.03 -1.45
CA HIS A 133 -4.87 -17.50 -2.81
C HIS A 133 -6.32 -17.22 -3.20
N GLY A 134 -6.51 -16.19 -4.02
CA GLY A 134 -7.79 -15.78 -4.55
C GLY A 134 -8.12 -16.49 -5.85
N PHE A 135 -9.39 -16.63 -6.13
CA PHE A 135 -9.89 -17.26 -7.35
C PHE A 135 -11.12 -16.55 -7.90
N LYS A 136 -11.25 -16.52 -9.23
CA LYS A 136 -12.48 -16.08 -9.88
C LYS A 136 -13.60 -17.07 -9.58
N TYR A 137 -14.71 -16.56 -9.06
CA TYR A 137 -15.89 -17.34 -8.73
C TYR A 137 -17.03 -17.03 -9.69
N PHE A 138 -17.49 -18.07 -10.40
CA PHE A 138 -18.53 -18.00 -11.44
C PHE A 138 -18.34 -16.83 -12.44
N ASP A 139 -19.37 -16.02 -12.63
CA ASP A 139 -19.47 -14.84 -13.47
C ASP A 139 -19.02 -13.56 -12.74
N GLU A 140 -17.84 -13.61 -12.08
CA GLU A 140 -17.24 -12.50 -11.31
C GLU A 140 -18.01 -12.13 -10.03
N ARG A 141 -18.58 -13.16 -9.36
CA ARG A 141 -19.25 -12.98 -8.09
C ARG A 141 -18.30 -13.17 -6.92
N ASP A 142 -18.65 -12.54 -5.80
CA ASP A 142 -18.12 -12.89 -4.51
C ASP A 142 -18.82 -14.13 -3.92
N LEU A 143 -18.37 -14.61 -2.73
CA LEU A 143 -19.01 -15.77 -2.08
C LEU A 143 -20.37 -15.43 -1.46
N LEU A 144 -20.73 -14.16 -1.32
CA LEU A 144 -22.05 -13.71 -0.89
C LEU A 144 -23.09 -13.82 -2.02
N GLY A 145 -22.59 -14.01 -3.26
CA GLY A 145 -23.36 -14.27 -4.47
C GLY A 145 -23.65 -13.03 -5.33
N PHE A 146 -22.99 -11.90 -5.07
CA PHE A 146 -23.16 -10.66 -5.83
C PHE A 146 -21.97 -10.46 -6.78
N VAL A 147 -22.20 -9.79 -7.92
CA VAL A 147 -21.13 -9.43 -8.86
C VAL A 147 -20.23 -8.38 -8.21
N ASP A 148 -18.91 -8.59 -8.27
CA ASP A 148 -17.92 -7.66 -7.77
C ASP A 148 -17.20 -6.95 -8.93
N GLY A 149 -16.85 -5.68 -8.73
CA GLY A 149 -16.12 -4.89 -9.71
C GLY A 149 -16.96 -4.26 -10.82
N THR A 150 -18.29 -4.28 -10.75
CA THR A 150 -19.19 -3.67 -11.73
C THR A 150 -18.91 -2.17 -11.95
N GLU A 151 -18.56 -1.45 -10.89
CA GLU A 151 -18.29 -0.01 -10.89
C GLU A 151 -16.81 0.34 -11.15
N ASN A 152 -15.97 -0.62 -11.55
CA ASN A 152 -14.57 -0.31 -11.85
C ASN A 152 -14.45 0.55 -13.11
N PRO A 153 -13.74 1.67 -13.07
CA PRO A 153 -13.39 2.43 -14.26
C PRO A 153 -12.57 1.57 -15.22
N GLN A 154 -12.68 1.84 -16.52
CA GLN A 154 -12.03 1.05 -17.56
C GLN A 154 -11.01 1.89 -18.34
N ASP A 155 -10.03 1.22 -18.91
CA ASP A 155 -9.04 1.80 -19.82
C ASP A 155 -8.40 3.09 -19.27
N GLN A 156 -8.56 4.23 -19.93
CA GLN A 156 -7.95 5.50 -19.57
C GLN A 156 -8.48 6.02 -18.21
N ALA A 157 -9.78 5.87 -17.93
CA ALA A 157 -10.37 6.26 -16.65
C ALA A 157 -9.77 5.49 -15.47
N ALA A 158 -9.44 4.19 -15.66
CA ALA A 158 -8.75 3.41 -14.64
C ALA A 158 -7.34 3.97 -14.31
N LEU A 159 -6.60 4.41 -15.32
CA LEU A 159 -5.30 5.04 -15.12
C LEU A 159 -5.43 6.39 -14.40
N GLU A 160 -6.39 7.23 -14.80
CA GLU A 160 -6.67 8.53 -14.18
C GLU A 160 -7.12 8.40 -12.72
N ALA A 161 -7.82 7.31 -12.40
CA ALA A 161 -8.23 7.02 -11.02
C ALA A 161 -7.09 6.54 -10.13
N THR A 162 -6.10 5.83 -10.72
CA THR A 162 -5.11 5.09 -9.93
C THR A 162 -3.70 5.65 -9.95
N ILE A 163 -3.29 6.35 -11.03
CA ILE A 163 -1.89 6.76 -11.21
C ILE A 163 -1.68 8.17 -10.67
N VAL A 164 -0.67 8.30 -9.80
CA VAL A 164 -0.17 9.58 -9.28
C VAL A 164 0.43 10.39 -10.43
N GLY A 165 0.01 11.64 -10.52
CA GLY A 165 0.45 12.61 -11.53
C GLY A 165 1.22 13.79 -10.94
N ASP A 166 0.85 14.99 -11.37
CA ASP A 166 1.49 16.24 -10.96
C ASP A 166 1.23 16.61 -9.49
N GLU A 167 0.23 16.00 -8.85
CA GLU A 167 -0.09 16.19 -7.43
C GLU A 167 1.05 15.76 -6.49
N ASP A 168 1.86 14.79 -6.92
CA ASP A 168 3.11 14.38 -6.26
C ASP A 168 4.15 14.02 -7.33
N ALA A 169 4.67 15.06 -8.00
CA ALA A 169 5.52 14.92 -9.19
C ALA A 169 6.78 14.08 -8.96
N ALA A 170 7.28 14.00 -7.73
CA ALA A 170 8.43 13.16 -7.38
C ALA A 170 8.11 11.66 -7.48
N PHE A 171 6.84 11.31 -7.36
CA PHE A 171 6.33 9.94 -7.36
C PHE A 171 5.33 9.69 -8.49
N ALA A 172 5.35 10.54 -9.52
CA ALA A 172 4.53 10.36 -10.71
C ALA A 172 4.70 8.96 -11.32
N GLY A 173 3.60 8.35 -11.77
CA GLY A 173 3.57 6.96 -12.23
C GLY A 173 3.40 5.93 -11.13
N GLY A 174 3.41 6.34 -9.85
CA GLY A 174 3.07 5.49 -8.72
C GLY A 174 1.56 5.36 -8.48
N SER A 175 1.18 4.63 -7.44
CA SER A 175 -0.21 4.44 -7.00
C SER A 175 -0.25 4.15 -5.50
N TYR A 176 -1.38 4.40 -4.85
CA TYR A 176 -1.63 3.91 -3.50
C TYR A 176 -2.52 2.68 -3.54
N VAL A 177 -2.32 1.77 -2.60
CA VAL A 177 -3.13 0.57 -2.46
C VAL A 177 -3.45 0.30 -1.00
N ILE A 178 -4.72 0.07 -0.71
CA ILE A 178 -5.17 -0.45 0.59
C ILE A 178 -5.67 -1.87 0.39
N VAL A 179 -5.27 -2.75 1.29
CA VAL A 179 -5.71 -4.14 1.32
C VAL A 179 -6.38 -4.47 2.64
N GLN A 180 -7.45 -5.27 2.58
CA GLN A 180 -8.13 -5.84 3.74
C GLN A 180 -8.63 -7.26 3.43
N LYS A 181 -8.41 -8.17 4.36
CA LYS A 181 -8.98 -9.52 4.31
C LYS A 181 -10.26 -9.55 5.10
N TYR A 182 -11.36 -9.89 4.45
CA TYR A 182 -12.67 -10.03 5.06
C TYR A 182 -13.05 -11.50 5.21
N LEU A 183 -13.51 -11.90 6.39
CA LEU A 183 -14.11 -13.21 6.66
C LEU A 183 -15.62 -13.08 6.76
N HIS A 184 -16.35 -13.94 6.03
CA HIS A 184 -17.80 -13.91 5.95
C HIS A 184 -18.45 -14.96 6.85
N ASP A 185 -19.46 -14.57 7.63
CA ASP A 185 -20.36 -15.49 8.30
C ASP A 185 -21.45 -15.97 7.30
N MET A 186 -21.06 -16.94 6.48
CA MET A 186 -21.95 -17.49 5.45
C MET A 186 -23.21 -18.12 6.00
N LYS A 187 -23.16 -18.65 7.23
CA LYS A 187 -24.36 -19.21 7.86
C LYS A 187 -25.39 -18.11 8.12
N LYS A 188 -24.97 -17.04 8.80
CA LYS A 188 -25.82 -15.89 9.12
C LYS A 188 -26.29 -15.18 7.83
N TRP A 189 -25.43 -15.07 6.81
CA TRP A 189 -25.76 -14.49 5.51
C TRP A 189 -26.85 -15.28 4.78
N ASN A 190 -26.73 -16.60 4.73
CA ASN A 190 -27.67 -17.48 4.03
C ASN A 190 -29.02 -17.66 4.74
N GLU A 191 -29.13 -17.25 6.02
CA GLU A 191 -30.40 -17.20 6.74
C GLU A 191 -31.25 -15.98 6.33
N LEU A 192 -30.68 -14.98 5.67
CA LEU A 192 -31.41 -13.81 5.18
C LEU A 192 -32.20 -14.12 3.90
N PRO A 193 -33.44 -13.59 3.78
CA PRO A 193 -34.13 -13.54 2.49
C PRO A 193 -33.31 -12.76 1.44
N VAL A 194 -33.42 -13.17 0.16
CA VAL A 194 -32.67 -12.54 -0.94
C VAL A 194 -32.93 -11.03 -1.02
N GLU A 195 -34.17 -10.59 -0.82
CA GLU A 195 -34.54 -9.17 -0.85
C GLU A 195 -33.84 -8.36 0.26
N MET A 196 -33.52 -8.99 1.39
CA MET A 196 -32.74 -8.34 2.44
C MET A 196 -31.25 -8.28 2.07
N GLN A 197 -30.70 -9.34 1.47
CA GLN A 197 -29.34 -9.33 0.95
C GLN A 197 -29.15 -8.24 -0.12
N GLU A 198 -30.12 -8.12 -1.04
CA GLU A 198 -30.14 -7.09 -2.09
C GLU A 198 -30.17 -5.66 -1.49
N LYS A 199 -30.97 -5.44 -0.44
CA LYS A 199 -30.99 -4.15 0.27
C LYS A 199 -29.70 -3.83 1.01
N ILE A 200 -29.00 -4.83 1.51
CA ILE A 200 -27.69 -4.65 2.17
C ILE A 200 -26.63 -4.27 1.14
N ILE A 201 -26.61 -4.92 -0.01
CA ILE A 201 -25.66 -4.64 -1.08
C ILE A 201 -26.04 -3.37 -1.87
N GLY A 202 -27.32 -3.17 -2.13
CA GLY A 202 -27.86 -2.07 -2.94
C GLY A 202 -28.07 -2.44 -4.41
N ARG A 203 -27.98 -3.75 -4.75
CA ARG A 203 -28.14 -4.29 -6.12
C ARG A 203 -28.95 -5.58 -6.08
N THR A 204 -29.58 -5.91 -7.19
CA THR A 204 -30.26 -7.22 -7.34
C THR A 204 -29.23 -8.33 -7.45
N LYS A 205 -29.48 -9.47 -6.79
CA LYS A 205 -28.51 -10.55 -6.69
C LYS A 205 -28.30 -11.28 -8.00
N LEU A 206 -29.38 -11.53 -8.75
CA LEU A 206 -29.32 -12.31 -9.97
C LEU A 206 -28.89 -11.48 -11.19
N SER A 207 -29.49 -10.31 -11.37
CA SER A 207 -29.37 -9.48 -12.57
C SER A 207 -28.35 -8.35 -12.46
N ASP A 208 -27.74 -8.15 -11.27
CA ASP A 208 -26.76 -7.11 -10.99
C ASP A 208 -27.24 -5.69 -11.37
N ILE A 209 -28.51 -5.42 -11.17
CA ILE A 209 -29.11 -4.10 -11.40
C ILE A 209 -29.09 -3.33 -10.10
N GLU A 210 -28.57 -2.12 -10.11
CA GLU A 210 -28.62 -1.22 -8.98
C GLU A 210 -30.07 -0.93 -8.55
N LEU A 211 -30.34 -0.92 -7.25
CA LEU A 211 -31.67 -0.59 -6.74
C LEU A 211 -31.96 0.90 -6.96
N ASP A 212 -33.20 1.19 -7.34
CA ASP A 212 -33.70 2.56 -7.47
C ASP A 212 -33.50 3.33 -6.14
N ASP A 213 -33.10 4.60 -6.22
CA ASP A 213 -32.85 5.45 -5.04
C ASP A 213 -34.06 5.57 -4.10
N ALA A 214 -35.27 5.41 -4.62
CA ALA A 214 -36.49 5.42 -3.81
C ALA A 214 -36.62 4.20 -2.89
N VAL A 215 -35.91 3.09 -3.17
CA VAL A 215 -35.99 1.82 -2.43
C VAL A 215 -34.65 1.38 -1.85
N LYS A 216 -33.54 1.91 -2.37
CA LYS A 216 -32.17 1.63 -1.91
C LYS A 216 -31.96 2.25 -0.52
N PRO A 217 -31.66 1.45 0.52
CA PRO A 217 -31.41 2.00 1.84
C PRO A 217 -30.11 2.83 1.88
N SER A 218 -30.07 3.86 2.70
CA SER A 218 -28.88 4.67 2.90
C SER A 218 -27.69 3.93 3.54
N TYR A 219 -27.95 2.77 4.13
CA TYR A 219 -26.93 1.88 4.69
C TYR A 219 -26.45 0.81 3.72
N ALA A 220 -26.93 0.82 2.48
CA ALA A 220 -26.51 -0.14 1.46
C ALA A 220 -25.01 0.04 1.14
N HIS A 221 -24.33 -1.07 0.89
CA HIS A 221 -22.89 -1.10 0.61
C HIS A 221 -22.51 -0.13 -0.51
N ASN A 222 -23.19 -0.20 -1.66
CA ASN A 222 -22.90 0.69 -2.79
C ASN A 222 -23.20 2.16 -2.49
N ALA A 223 -24.22 2.47 -1.65
CA ALA A 223 -24.54 3.85 -1.28
C ALA A 223 -23.46 4.49 -0.38
N LEU A 224 -22.74 3.70 0.42
CA LEU A 224 -21.69 4.17 1.33
C LEU A 224 -20.32 4.13 0.71
N THR A 225 -20.08 3.28 -0.30
CA THR A 225 -18.79 3.15 -0.99
C THR A 225 -18.62 4.11 -2.16
N THR A 226 -19.68 4.72 -2.66
CA THR A 226 -19.63 5.78 -3.67
C THR A 226 -19.17 7.09 -3.02
N ILE A 227 -18.03 7.62 -3.47
CA ILE A 227 -17.45 8.88 -2.98
C ILE A 227 -17.71 9.99 -3.99
N VAL A 228 -18.40 11.02 -3.56
CA VAL A 228 -18.64 12.22 -4.39
C VAL A 228 -18.05 13.43 -3.70
N GLU A 229 -17.12 14.12 -4.37
CA GLU A 229 -16.53 15.40 -3.93
C GLU A 229 -16.74 16.47 -4.99
N ASN A 230 -17.22 17.64 -4.58
CA ASN A 230 -17.49 18.78 -5.49
C ASN A 230 -18.40 18.44 -6.68
N GLY A 231 -19.24 17.42 -6.54
CA GLY A 231 -20.17 16.96 -7.58
C GLY A 231 -19.55 15.97 -8.60
N GLU A 232 -18.32 15.55 -8.38
CA GLU A 232 -17.64 14.53 -9.16
C GLU A 232 -17.48 13.25 -8.35
N GLU A 233 -17.72 12.10 -8.95
CA GLU A 233 -17.47 10.80 -8.36
C GLU A 233 -15.97 10.49 -8.40
N LEU A 234 -15.44 10.03 -7.27
CA LEU A 234 -14.03 9.66 -7.13
C LEU A 234 -13.87 8.15 -7.26
N ASP A 235 -13.41 7.72 -8.42
CA ASP A 235 -13.19 6.32 -8.71
C ASP A 235 -11.94 5.73 -8.03
N ILE A 236 -12.02 4.44 -7.76
CA ILE A 236 -10.91 3.55 -7.42
C ILE A 236 -10.97 2.31 -8.31
N VAL A 237 -9.84 1.63 -8.51
CA VAL A 237 -9.82 0.31 -9.15
C VAL A 237 -9.75 -0.77 -8.08
N ARG A 238 -10.74 -1.66 -8.07
CA ARG A 238 -10.80 -2.83 -7.18
C ARG A 238 -10.47 -4.09 -7.98
N ASP A 239 -9.65 -4.95 -7.39
CA ASP A 239 -9.32 -6.27 -7.95
C ASP A 239 -9.51 -7.33 -6.84
N ASN A 240 -10.69 -7.26 -6.23
CA ASN A 240 -11.05 -8.16 -5.14
C ASN A 240 -11.14 -9.60 -5.63
N MET A 241 -10.82 -10.54 -4.74
CA MET A 241 -11.03 -11.95 -5.04
C MET A 241 -11.61 -12.71 -3.87
N PRO A 242 -12.57 -13.61 -4.13
CA PRO A 242 -12.97 -14.63 -3.18
C PRO A 242 -11.79 -15.53 -2.81
N PHE A 243 -11.77 -15.98 -1.56
CA PHE A 243 -10.87 -17.02 -1.07
C PHE A 243 -11.59 -17.86 -0.02
N GLY A 244 -11.04 -19.05 0.30
CA GLY A 244 -11.59 -19.83 1.39
C GLY A 244 -11.04 -21.24 1.50
N SER A 245 -11.46 -21.91 2.57
CA SER A 245 -11.17 -23.31 2.84
C SER A 245 -12.46 -24.02 3.25
N VAL A 246 -12.99 -24.84 2.35
CA VAL A 246 -14.27 -25.56 2.56
C VAL A 246 -14.23 -26.42 3.83
N SER A 247 -13.12 -27.13 4.05
CA SER A 247 -12.97 -28.03 5.20
C SER A 247 -12.87 -27.29 6.54
N LYS A 248 -12.39 -26.03 6.52
CA LYS A 248 -12.31 -25.17 7.71
C LYS A 248 -13.55 -24.31 7.92
N GLY A 249 -14.48 -24.30 6.94
CA GLY A 249 -15.62 -23.37 6.96
C GLY A 249 -15.19 -21.90 6.85
N GLU A 250 -14.03 -21.64 6.25
CA GLU A 250 -13.51 -20.30 6.04
C GLU A 250 -13.93 -19.79 4.65
N PHE A 251 -14.57 -18.66 4.62
CA PHE A 251 -15.03 -18.00 3.39
C PHE A 251 -14.77 -16.51 3.50
N GLY A 252 -14.26 -15.88 2.45
CA GLY A 252 -13.91 -14.48 2.54
C GLY A 252 -13.72 -13.81 1.17
N THR A 253 -13.55 -12.49 1.23
CA THR A 253 -13.11 -11.66 0.12
C THR A 253 -11.84 -10.93 0.53
N TYR A 254 -10.82 -11.01 -0.31
CA TYR A 254 -9.65 -10.16 -0.19
C TYR A 254 -9.92 -8.88 -0.96
N PHE A 255 -10.12 -7.79 -0.22
CA PHE A 255 -10.26 -6.46 -0.79
C PHE A 255 -8.89 -5.90 -1.13
N ILE A 256 -8.74 -5.39 -2.34
CA ILE A 256 -7.61 -4.59 -2.80
C ILE A 256 -8.12 -3.42 -3.63
N GLY A 257 -7.84 -2.21 -3.19
CA GLY A 257 -8.25 -0.98 -3.86
C GLY A 257 -7.04 -0.14 -4.23
N TYR A 258 -6.94 0.25 -5.50
CA TYR A 258 -5.92 1.14 -6.04
C TYR A 258 -6.49 2.53 -6.28
N ALA A 259 -5.77 3.56 -5.90
CA ALA A 259 -6.13 4.96 -6.16
C ALA A 259 -4.89 5.85 -6.26
N LYS A 260 -5.00 6.98 -6.95
CA LYS A 260 -3.92 7.99 -6.98
C LYS A 260 -3.73 8.75 -5.67
N SER A 261 -4.67 8.60 -4.73
CA SER A 261 -4.61 9.12 -3.37
C SER A 261 -5.23 8.13 -2.40
N PRO A 262 -4.62 7.86 -1.23
CA PRO A 262 -5.21 6.96 -0.23
C PRO A 262 -6.51 7.51 0.34
N HIS A 263 -6.68 8.84 0.36
CA HIS A 263 -7.86 9.52 0.89
C HIS A 263 -9.18 8.97 0.32
N ARG A 264 -9.20 8.62 -0.98
CA ARG A 264 -10.41 8.06 -1.62
C ARG A 264 -10.86 6.76 -0.96
N ILE A 265 -9.92 5.83 -0.74
CA ILE A 265 -10.22 4.54 -0.13
C ILE A 265 -10.48 4.71 1.37
N GLU A 266 -9.72 5.57 2.04
CA GLU A 266 -9.93 5.87 3.47
C GLU A 266 -11.32 6.47 3.73
N GLN A 267 -11.78 7.40 2.88
CA GLN A 267 -13.12 7.97 3.00
C GLN A 267 -14.22 6.91 2.77
N MET A 268 -14.00 6.00 1.79
CA MET A 268 -14.90 4.88 1.57
C MET A 268 -14.99 3.99 2.82
N LEU A 269 -13.85 3.63 3.39
CA LEU A 269 -13.81 2.81 4.61
C LEU A 269 -14.43 3.55 5.81
N GLU A 270 -14.18 4.85 5.97
CA GLU A 270 -14.82 5.65 7.03
C GLU A 270 -16.35 5.63 6.89
N ASN A 271 -16.88 5.81 5.68
CA ASN A 271 -18.32 5.72 5.42
C ASN A 271 -18.85 4.31 5.74
N MET A 272 -18.11 3.25 5.44
CA MET A 272 -18.53 1.88 5.74
C MET A 272 -18.55 1.59 7.24
N PHE A 273 -17.47 1.89 7.96
CA PHE A 273 -17.30 1.47 9.35
C PHE A 273 -17.95 2.43 10.36
N VAL A 274 -17.88 3.74 10.14
CA VAL A 274 -18.48 4.77 11.01
C VAL A 274 -19.86 5.15 10.54
N GLY A 275 -20.06 5.22 9.23
CA GLY A 275 -21.33 5.56 8.60
C GLY A 275 -21.44 7.02 8.15
N LYS A 276 -22.36 7.23 7.21
CA LYS A 276 -22.69 8.54 6.66
C LYS A 276 -24.23 8.75 6.69
N PRO A 277 -24.78 9.54 7.66
CA PRO A 277 -24.09 10.15 8.80
C PRO A 277 -23.59 9.11 9.82
N PRO A 278 -22.73 9.49 10.79
CA PRO A 278 -22.24 8.57 11.82
C PRO A 278 -23.36 7.72 12.45
N GLY A 279 -23.12 6.40 12.51
CA GLY A 279 -24.10 5.41 12.94
C GLY A 279 -24.93 4.77 11.80
N ASN A 280 -24.97 5.37 10.61
CA ASN A 280 -25.54 4.74 9.40
C ASN A 280 -24.42 3.98 8.64
N TYR A 281 -23.90 2.95 9.28
CA TYR A 281 -22.79 2.14 8.78
C TYR A 281 -23.24 1.10 7.76
N ASP A 282 -22.29 0.55 7.03
CA ASP A 282 -22.51 -0.49 6.02
C ASP A 282 -22.96 -1.81 6.68
N ARG A 283 -24.19 -2.21 6.39
CA ARG A 283 -24.79 -3.41 6.99
C ARG A 283 -24.17 -4.71 6.49
N LEU A 284 -23.35 -4.67 5.44
CA LEU A 284 -22.54 -5.82 5.03
C LEU A 284 -21.57 -6.23 6.14
N LEU A 285 -21.07 -5.29 6.93
CA LEU A 285 -20.16 -5.54 8.04
C LEU A 285 -20.78 -6.38 9.19
N ASP A 286 -22.11 -6.50 9.25
CA ASP A 286 -22.79 -7.44 10.16
C ASP A 286 -22.50 -8.92 9.81
N PHE A 287 -22.03 -9.19 8.60
CA PHE A 287 -21.74 -10.52 8.03
C PHE A 287 -20.29 -10.69 7.56
N SER A 288 -19.55 -9.60 7.45
CA SER A 288 -18.18 -9.57 6.92
C SER A 288 -17.27 -8.81 7.87
N ARG A 289 -16.27 -9.49 8.42
CA ARG A 289 -15.34 -8.93 9.40
C ARG A 289 -13.96 -8.72 8.79
N ALA A 290 -13.45 -7.48 8.80
CA ALA A 290 -12.06 -7.20 8.45
C ALA A 290 -11.11 -7.78 9.49
N VAL A 291 -10.12 -8.55 9.05
CA VAL A 291 -9.11 -9.20 9.91
C VAL A 291 -7.69 -8.73 9.61
N THR A 292 -7.49 -8.02 8.51
CA THR A 292 -6.25 -7.30 8.19
C THR A 292 -6.59 -5.90 7.66
N GLY A 293 -5.60 -5.01 7.65
CA GLY A 293 -5.69 -3.68 7.04
C GLY A 293 -4.31 -3.07 6.92
N THR A 294 -3.88 -2.75 5.70
CA THR A 294 -2.56 -2.14 5.45
C THR A 294 -2.62 -1.23 4.23
N LEU A 295 -1.92 -0.09 4.31
CA LEU A 295 -1.72 0.86 3.23
C LEU A 295 -0.29 0.73 2.70
N TYR A 296 -0.16 0.65 1.37
CA TYR A 296 1.13 0.65 0.68
C TYR A 296 1.15 1.73 -0.41
N PHE A 297 2.35 2.18 -0.73
CA PHE A 297 2.63 2.88 -1.97
C PHE A 297 3.21 1.91 -3.00
N VAL A 298 2.71 1.99 -4.22
CA VAL A 298 3.18 1.23 -5.38
C VAL A 298 4.02 2.18 -6.23
N PRO A 299 5.36 2.13 -6.14
CA PRO A 299 6.21 3.00 -6.96
C PRO A 299 6.08 2.65 -8.44
N SER A 300 6.48 3.56 -9.34
CA SER A 300 6.53 3.24 -10.77
C SER A 300 7.49 2.08 -11.05
N ALA A 301 7.29 1.36 -12.14
CA ALA A 301 8.22 0.31 -12.57
C ALA A 301 9.61 0.88 -12.84
N THR A 302 9.68 2.08 -13.41
CA THR A 302 10.95 2.79 -13.62
C THR A 302 11.67 3.06 -12.30
N PHE A 303 10.94 3.50 -11.27
CA PHE A 303 11.54 3.70 -9.94
C PHE A 303 12.15 2.40 -9.39
N LEU A 304 11.42 1.28 -9.48
CA LEU A 304 11.92 -0.01 -8.98
C LEU A 304 13.16 -0.49 -9.75
N GLU A 305 13.19 -0.30 -11.08
CA GLU A 305 14.35 -0.68 -11.93
C GLU A 305 15.61 0.16 -11.61
N ASP A 306 15.44 1.41 -11.16
CA ASP A 306 16.53 2.31 -10.80
C ASP A 306 17.05 2.10 -9.37
N VAL A 307 16.38 1.26 -8.54
CA VAL A 307 16.81 0.97 -7.16
C VAL A 307 18.14 0.23 -7.16
N THR A 308 19.11 0.76 -6.42
CA THR A 308 20.38 0.08 -6.18
C THR A 308 20.36 -0.71 -4.87
N SER A 309 21.23 -1.72 -4.75
CA SER A 309 21.38 -2.48 -3.50
C SER A 309 22.07 -1.65 -2.39
N GLU A 310 22.70 -0.53 -2.73
CA GLU A 310 23.36 0.36 -1.78
C GLU A 310 22.34 1.11 -0.93
N ALA A 311 22.70 1.39 0.32
CA ALA A 311 21.85 2.19 1.21
C ALA A 311 21.70 3.62 0.64
N PRO A 312 20.53 4.26 0.81
CA PRO A 312 20.38 5.66 0.43
C PRO A 312 21.43 6.51 1.16
N ALA A 313 21.98 7.51 0.47
CA ALA A 313 22.90 8.44 1.10
C ALA A 313 22.19 9.10 2.31
N ALA A 314 22.85 9.10 3.47
CA ALA A 314 22.30 9.77 4.64
C ALA A 314 21.94 11.22 4.27
N ALA A 315 20.73 11.66 4.60
CA ALA A 315 20.37 13.06 4.44
C ALA A 315 21.40 13.92 5.19
N PRO A 316 21.84 15.07 4.61
CA PRO A 316 22.73 15.98 5.35
C PRO A 316 22.08 16.29 6.71
N ALA A 317 22.84 16.08 7.79
CA ALA A 317 22.37 16.41 9.12
C ALA A 317 21.94 17.89 9.12
N GLU A 318 20.74 18.18 9.58
CA GLU A 318 20.31 19.56 9.83
C GLU A 318 21.32 20.19 10.77
N PRO A 319 21.83 21.42 10.50
CA PRO A 319 22.78 22.07 11.38
C PRO A 319 22.13 22.20 12.77
N SER A 320 22.83 21.70 13.79
CA SER A 320 22.40 21.82 15.17
C SER A 320 22.13 23.29 15.50
N PRO A 321 21.07 23.61 16.25
CA PRO A 321 20.74 24.99 16.63
C PRO A 321 21.82 25.68 17.49
N ASP A 322 22.89 24.99 17.89
CA ASP A 322 23.99 25.50 18.66
C ASP A 322 25.10 26.19 17.84
N ASP A 323 25.04 26.16 16.51
CA ASP A 323 26.04 26.80 15.62
C ASP A 323 25.65 28.22 15.15
N ALA A 324 24.55 28.77 15.67
CA ALA A 324 24.12 30.15 15.43
C ALA A 324 24.47 31.02 16.64
N GLY A 325 25.71 31.52 16.72
CA GLY A 325 25.97 32.53 17.69
C GLY A 325 27.41 32.77 18.09
N ALA A 326 28.23 33.26 17.16
CA ALA A 326 29.38 34.08 17.52
C ALA A 326 29.63 35.08 16.39
N ASP A 327 28.78 36.11 16.37
CA ASP A 327 29.05 37.33 15.62
C ASP A 327 29.90 38.22 16.51
N GLU A 328 31.25 38.15 16.38
CA GLU A 328 32.19 39.08 16.99
C GLU A 328 32.09 40.41 16.23
N THR A 329 31.36 41.34 16.85
CA THR A 329 31.44 42.75 16.49
C THR A 329 32.80 43.31 16.90
N SER A 330 33.68 43.49 15.93
CA SER A 330 34.91 44.24 16.05
C SER A 330 34.65 45.73 16.23
N ALA A 331 35.02 46.32 17.37
CA ALA A 331 35.17 47.75 17.56
C ALA A 331 36.63 48.20 17.30
N PRO A 332 36.84 49.45 16.86
CA PRO A 332 38.11 49.87 16.22
C PRO A 332 39.22 50.16 17.19
N GLY A 333 40.45 49.91 16.70
CA GLY A 333 41.69 49.96 17.46
C GLY A 333 42.20 51.30 17.92
N ILE A 334 43.06 51.26 18.96
CA ILE A 334 43.98 52.30 19.38
C ILE A 334 45.40 51.70 19.36
N PRO A 335 46.43 52.46 18.85
CA PRO A 335 47.73 51.92 18.51
C PRO A 335 48.68 51.79 19.73
N PRO A 336 49.80 51.05 19.58
CA PRO A 336 50.63 50.61 20.69
C PRO A 336 51.65 51.64 21.18
N SER A 337 51.95 51.62 22.49
CA SER A 337 53.14 52.27 23.03
C SER A 337 54.17 51.23 23.46
N ASP A 338 55.36 51.53 23.06
CA ASP A 338 56.65 50.94 23.25
C ASP A 338 57.03 50.62 24.71
N GLY A 339 57.89 49.61 24.87
CA GLY A 339 58.66 49.58 26.10
C GLY A 339 59.11 48.21 26.60
N SER A 340 60.16 47.69 26.01
CA SER A 340 61.39 47.26 26.67
C SER A 340 61.46 46.04 27.59
N LEU A 341 62.24 45.04 27.17
CA LEU A 341 63.40 44.36 27.87
C LEU A 341 63.15 43.60 29.18
N GLY A 342 63.65 42.36 29.17
CA GLY A 342 64.19 41.69 30.37
C GLY A 342 64.19 40.17 30.32
N ILE A 343 65.12 39.54 29.63
CA ILE A 343 66.25 38.67 30.11
C ILE A 343 65.95 37.74 31.30
N GLY A 344 66.25 36.44 31.10
CA GLY A 344 66.60 35.49 32.14
C GLY A 344 65.99 34.12 31.96
N SER A 345 66.56 33.22 31.24
CA SER A 345 67.67 32.28 31.47
C SER A 345 67.46 31.29 32.65
N LEU A 346 67.56 30.06 32.22
CA LEU A 346 68.23 28.90 32.82
C LEU A 346 67.43 27.82 33.58
N LYS A 347 67.63 26.66 33.00
CA LYS A 347 68.08 25.38 33.61
C LYS A 347 67.21 24.61 34.57
N GLY A 348 67.05 23.39 34.33
CA GLY A 348 67.71 22.17 34.82
C GLY A 348 66.67 21.13 35.00
N ASP A 349 66.73 20.09 34.45
CA ASP A 349 67.52 18.84 34.54
C ASP A 349 66.88 17.78 35.45
N ALA A 350 66.79 16.61 34.86
CA ALA A 350 66.85 15.24 35.43
C ALA A 350 65.74 14.81 36.41
N GLY A 351 65.13 13.70 36.27
CA GLY A 351 65.51 12.37 36.05
C GLY A 351 64.73 11.41 36.92
N HIS A 352 64.58 10.20 36.47
CA HIS A 352 64.25 8.97 37.24
C HIS A 352 62.90 8.87 37.97
N GLU A 353 62.09 7.86 37.78
CA GLU A 353 62.18 6.39 37.60
C GLU A 353 60.97 5.92 36.82
#